data_7543e773477c3e80d74280211c787bcd
#
_entry.id   7543e773477c3e80d74280211c787bcd
#
_cell.length_a   1.000
_cell.length_b   1.000
_cell.length_c   1.000
_cell.angle_alpha   90.00
_cell.angle_beta   90.00
_cell.angle_gamma   90.00
#
_symmetry.space_group_name_H-M   'P 1'
#
loop_
_entity.id
_entity.type
_entity.pdbx_description
1 polymer ?
#
loop_
_entity_poly.entity_id
_entity_poly.type
_entity_poly.pdbx_seq_one_letter_code
_entity_poly.pdbx_strand_id
1 'polypeptide(L)'
;TQVGRILDSLEKSGQANNTYIFFSADHGLGVGHHGLFGKQNLYEHSTRVPFLAVGPGIKSGAKIDTPIYLQDIHATTLELAGAKQSDKVEFHSIMPLLRGKAKKHAYDAIYGAYLDAQRSVTMDGYKLILYPSLQKKRLYNIIEDPLEMKDLAHDPKQEKRIATLYRRLIELQKEMDDKVDLKVAFPNI
;
A
#
# COMPACT_ATOMS: atom_id res chain seq x y z
N THR A 1 3.82 -2.40 -28.45
CA THR A 1 4.59 -2.45 -27.19
C THR A 1 4.93 -3.88 -26.79
N GLN A 2 5.95 -4.11 -25.91
CA GLN A 2 6.34 -5.47 -25.52
C GLN A 2 5.21 -6.19 -24.74
N VAL A 3 4.52 -5.47 -23.86
CA VAL A 3 3.34 -6.01 -23.13
C VAL A 3 2.28 -6.49 -24.12
N GLY A 4 1.95 -5.71 -25.17
CA GLY A 4 1.01 -6.13 -26.21
C GLY A 4 1.40 -7.45 -26.87
N ARG A 5 2.69 -7.61 -27.23
CA ARG A 5 3.19 -8.87 -27.83
C ARG A 5 3.02 -10.09 -26.93
N ILE A 6 3.18 -9.90 -25.59
CA ILE A 6 2.94 -10.97 -24.61
C ILE A 6 1.46 -11.35 -24.60
N LEU A 7 0.57 -10.35 -24.55
CA LEU A 7 -0.87 -10.57 -24.55
C LEU A 7 -1.35 -11.23 -25.84
N ASP A 8 -0.85 -10.77 -27.00
CA ASP A 8 -1.14 -11.38 -28.31
C ASP A 8 -0.71 -12.86 -28.37
N SER A 9 0.46 -13.18 -27.77
CA SER A 9 0.94 -14.57 -27.70
C SER A 9 0.08 -15.44 -26.80
N LEU A 10 -0.38 -14.90 -25.66
CA LEU A 10 -1.29 -15.59 -24.76
C LEU A 10 -2.64 -15.86 -25.43
N GLU A 11 -3.18 -14.89 -26.16
CA GLU A 11 -4.42 -15.06 -26.90
C GLU A 11 -4.30 -16.13 -28.01
N LYS A 12 -3.22 -16.08 -28.81
CA LYS A 12 -2.91 -17.08 -29.85
C LYS A 12 -2.72 -18.49 -29.30
N SER A 13 -2.26 -18.63 -28.06
CA SER A 13 -2.13 -19.93 -27.40
C SER A 13 -3.47 -20.57 -26.98
N GLY A 14 -4.58 -19.81 -27.05
CA GLY A 14 -5.89 -20.23 -26.57
C GLY A 14 -6.03 -20.27 -25.04
N GLN A 15 -5.03 -19.82 -24.28
CA GLN A 15 -5.02 -19.90 -22.80
C GLN A 15 -5.53 -18.61 -22.13
N ALA A 16 -5.85 -17.56 -22.86
CA ALA A 16 -6.23 -16.25 -22.31
C ALA A 16 -7.39 -16.35 -21.31
N ASN A 17 -8.41 -17.17 -21.61
CA ASN A 17 -9.59 -17.35 -20.75
C ASN A 17 -9.32 -18.19 -19.50
N ASN A 18 -8.15 -18.81 -19.37
CA ASN A 18 -7.74 -19.63 -18.23
C ASN A 18 -6.46 -19.09 -17.55
N THR A 19 -6.19 -17.80 -17.71
CA THR A 19 -4.98 -17.17 -17.19
C THR A 19 -5.36 -15.95 -16.36
N TYR A 20 -4.76 -15.83 -15.16
CA TYR A 20 -4.78 -14.60 -14.38
C TYR A 20 -3.57 -13.75 -14.75
N ILE A 21 -3.81 -12.47 -14.97
CA ILE A 21 -2.78 -11.48 -15.31
C ILE A 21 -2.81 -10.41 -14.24
N PHE A 22 -1.69 -10.20 -13.55
CA PHE A 22 -1.47 -9.09 -12.65
C PHE A 22 -0.43 -8.15 -13.25
N PHE A 23 -0.75 -6.86 -13.30
CA PHE A 23 0.19 -5.82 -13.71
C PHE A 23 0.38 -4.86 -12.54
N SER A 24 1.62 -4.68 -12.13
CA SER A 24 2.01 -3.77 -11.06
C SER A 24 3.44 -3.27 -11.25
N ALA A 25 3.94 -2.51 -10.28
CA ALA A 25 5.34 -2.12 -10.15
C ALA A 25 5.82 -2.45 -8.73
N ASP A 26 7.12 -2.63 -8.55
CA ASP A 26 7.74 -2.86 -7.24
C ASP A 26 7.70 -1.60 -6.36
N HIS A 27 7.83 -0.43 -6.97
CA HIS A 27 7.71 0.89 -6.36
C HIS A 27 7.40 1.94 -7.42
N GLY A 28 7.00 3.12 -6.99
CA GLY A 28 6.91 4.30 -7.83
C GLY A 28 8.22 5.10 -7.84
N LEU A 29 8.21 6.30 -8.41
CA LEU A 29 9.39 7.15 -8.55
C LEU A 29 9.03 8.62 -8.40
N GLY A 30 9.72 9.31 -7.51
CA GLY A 30 9.72 10.76 -7.44
C GLY A 30 10.60 11.33 -8.55
N VAL A 31 10.02 12.18 -9.39
CA VAL A 31 10.72 12.86 -10.49
C VAL A 31 10.52 14.37 -10.32
N GLY A 32 11.07 14.91 -9.23
CA GLY A 32 10.93 16.31 -8.84
C GLY A 32 9.79 16.58 -7.84
N HIS A 33 8.90 15.61 -7.56
CA HIS A 33 7.85 15.74 -6.55
C HIS A 33 8.48 15.94 -5.17
N HIS A 34 7.98 16.87 -4.37
CA HIS A 34 8.56 17.28 -3.09
C HIS A 34 10.04 17.67 -3.16
N GLY A 35 10.55 18.05 -4.34
CA GLY A 35 11.98 18.29 -4.56
C GLY A 35 12.83 17.01 -4.56
N LEU A 36 12.22 15.83 -4.64
CA LEU A 36 12.89 14.54 -4.55
C LEU A 36 13.08 13.90 -5.92
N PHE A 37 14.25 13.28 -6.11
CA PHE A 37 14.52 12.35 -7.21
C PHE A 37 14.83 10.98 -6.61
N GLY A 38 14.05 9.96 -7.02
CA GLY A 38 14.22 8.60 -6.53
C GLY A 38 12.97 8.05 -5.84
N LYS A 39 13.16 6.95 -5.12
CA LYS A 39 12.09 6.12 -4.56
C LYS A 39 12.15 5.94 -3.04
N GLN A 40 13.24 6.36 -2.40
CA GLN A 40 13.54 6.12 -1.00
C GLN A 40 12.77 7.08 -0.09
N ASN A 41 11.44 7.00 -0.14
CA ASN A 41 10.54 7.78 0.69
C ASN A 41 9.16 7.12 0.80
N LEU A 42 8.32 7.58 1.71
CA LEU A 42 6.99 7.02 1.98
C LEU A 42 5.83 7.88 1.41
N TYR A 43 6.12 8.79 0.48
CA TYR A 43 5.09 9.51 -0.26
C TYR A 43 4.38 8.59 -1.27
N GLU A 44 3.14 8.97 -1.65
CA GLU A 44 2.31 8.20 -2.60
C GLU A 44 3.02 7.93 -3.94
N HIS A 45 3.82 8.88 -4.43
CA HIS A 45 4.57 8.68 -5.68
C HIS A 45 5.59 7.53 -5.62
N SER A 46 5.99 7.10 -4.43
CA SER A 46 6.87 5.95 -4.23
C SER A 46 6.13 4.70 -3.77
N THR A 47 5.11 4.84 -2.92
CA THR A 47 4.45 3.70 -2.26
C THR A 47 3.18 3.25 -2.97
N ARG A 48 2.45 4.16 -3.65
CA ARG A 48 1.23 3.82 -4.36
C ARG A 48 1.52 3.47 -5.81
N VAL A 49 1.70 2.18 -6.07
CA VAL A 49 1.92 1.65 -7.41
C VAL A 49 0.59 1.30 -8.11
N PRO A 50 0.54 1.30 -9.45
CA PRO A 50 -0.62 0.81 -10.17
C PRO A 50 -0.82 -0.68 -9.89
N PHE A 51 -2.07 -1.11 -9.83
CA PHE A 51 -2.42 -2.53 -9.77
C PHE A 51 -3.61 -2.81 -10.69
N LEU A 52 -3.41 -3.69 -11.66
CA LEU A 52 -4.43 -4.15 -12.59
C LEU A 52 -4.51 -5.68 -12.51
N ALA A 53 -5.72 -6.22 -12.50
CA ALA A 53 -5.96 -7.64 -12.47
C ALA A 53 -6.99 -8.04 -13.53
N VAL A 54 -6.68 -9.09 -14.29
CA VAL A 54 -7.57 -9.70 -15.28
C VAL A 54 -7.54 -11.21 -15.07
N GLY A 55 -8.67 -11.88 -15.24
CA GLY A 55 -8.73 -13.34 -15.17
C GLY A 55 -10.13 -13.88 -14.89
N PRO A 56 -10.26 -15.21 -14.82
CA PRO A 56 -11.55 -15.85 -14.60
C PRO A 56 -12.25 -15.37 -13.33
N GLY A 57 -13.50 -14.94 -13.48
CA GLY A 57 -14.33 -14.45 -12.37
C GLY A 57 -14.00 -13.03 -11.87
N ILE A 58 -13.10 -12.31 -12.52
CA ILE A 58 -12.84 -10.89 -12.24
C ILE A 58 -13.76 -10.05 -13.14
N LYS A 59 -14.51 -9.12 -12.53
CA LYS A 59 -15.42 -8.25 -13.26
C LYS A 59 -14.65 -7.21 -14.07
N SER A 60 -14.87 -7.19 -15.39
CA SER A 60 -14.28 -6.18 -16.26
C SER A 60 -14.70 -4.76 -15.87
N GLY A 61 -13.75 -3.82 -15.91
CA GLY A 61 -13.97 -2.41 -15.63
C GLY A 61 -14.28 -2.09 -14.16
N ALA A 62 -14.19 -3.06 -13.25
CA ALA A 62 -14.37 -2.80 -11.83
C ALA A 62 -13.22 -1.92 -11.29
N LYS A 63 -13.57 -0.98 -10.40
CA LYS A 63 -12.62 -0.19 -9.61
C LYS A 63 -12.80 -0.56 -8.15
N ILE A 64 -11.70 -0.80 -7.46
CA ILE A 64 -11.65 -1.20 -6.07
C ILE A 64 -10.68 -0.26 -5.36
N ASP A 65 -11.20 0.56 -4.45
CA ASP A 65 -10.41 1.56 -3.72
C ASP A 65 -9.88 1.03 -2.36
N THR A 66 -10.16 -0.24 -2.05
CA THR A 66 -9.68 -0.88 -0.82
C THR A 66 -8.16 -1.01 -0.87
N PRO A 67 -7.43 -0.47 0.13
CA PRO A 67 -5.98 -0.58 0.19
C PRO A 67 -5.53 -2.04 0.32
N ILE A 68 -4.43 -2.37 -0.36
CA ILE A 68 -3.78 -3.67 -0.34
C ILE A 68 -2.27 -3.47 -0.21
N TYR A 69 -1.55 -4.51 0.17
CA TYR A 69 -0.10 -4.57 0.03
C TYR A 69 0.29 -5.27 -1.28
N LEU A 70 1.42 -4.90 -1.87
CA LEU A 70 1.94 -5.59 -3.05
C LEU A 70 2.22 -7.08 -2.76
N GLN A 71 2.62 -7.40 -1.56
CA GLN A 71 2.88 -8.75 -1.06
C GLN A 71 1.62 -9.64 -1.05
N ASP A 72 0.43 -9.07 -1.07
CA ASP A 72 -0.84 -9.81 -1.18
C ASP A 72 -0.93 -10.60 -2.49
N ILE A 73 -0.18 -10.19 -3.53
CA ILE A 73 -0.08 -10.93 -4.79
C ILE A 73 0.47 -12.34 -4.54
N HIS A 74 1.44 -12.50 -3.63
CA HIS A 74 1.99 -13.80 -3.29
C HIS A 74 0.92 -14.73 -2.67
N ALA A 75 0.21 -14.25 -1.64
CA ALA A 75 -0.89 -15.00 -1.02
C ALA A 75 -2.01 -15.33 -2.02
N THR A 76 -2.31 -14.38 -2.91
CA THR A 76 -3.28 -14.55 -3.99
C THR A 76 -2.85 -15.64 -4.97
N THR A 77 -1.58 -15.68 -5.34
CA THR A 77 -1.03 -16.69 -6.25
C THR A 77 -1.09 -18.08 -5.63
N LEU A 78 -0.81 -18.21 -4.32
CA LEU A 78 -0.96 -19.49 -3.60
C LEU A 78 -2.41 -19.97 -3.61
N GLU A 79 -3.38 -19.08 -3.35
CA GLU A 79 -4.81 -19.43 -3.43
C GLU A 79 -5.19 -19.92 -4.82
N LEU A 80 -4.77 -19.19 -5.87
CA LEU A 80 -5.08 -19.56 -7.26
C LEU A 80 -4.46 -20.88 -7.68
N ALA A 81 -3.28 -21.21 -7.17
CA ALA A 81 -2.61 -22.49 -7.41
C ALA A 81 -3.18 -23.65 -6.57
N GLY A 82 -4.12 -23.39 -5.65
CA GLY A 82 -4.59 -24.38 -4.69
C GLY A 82 -3.51 -24.84 -3.71
N ALA A 83 -2.45 -24.06 -3.56
CA ALA A 83 -1.34 -24.36 -2.66
C ALA A 83 -1.66 -23.92 -1.23
N LYS A 84 -1.20 -24.71 -0.26
CA LYS A 84 -1.34 -24.35 1.16
C LYS A 84 -0.43 -23.16 1.47
N GLN A 85 -1.00 -22.10 2.03
CA GLN A 85 -0.24 -20.98 2.55
C GLN A 85 0.56 -21.44 3.78
N SER A 86 1.84 -21.07 3.82
CA SER A 86 2.70 -21.29 5.00
C SER A 86 2.32 -20.29 6.10
N ASP A 87 2.46 -20.72 7.36
CA ASP A 87 2.27 -19.84 8.54
C ASP A 87 3.27 -18.67 8.59
N LYS A 88 4.30 -18.71 7.73
CA LYS A 88 5.26 -17.59 7.56
C LYS A 88 4.79 -16.52 6.58
N VAL A 89 3.67 -16.72 5.90
CA VAL A 89 3.09 -15.75 4.97
C VAL A 89 2.03 -14.95 5.73
N GLU A 90 2.34 -13.72 6.05
CA GLU A 90 1.50 -12.83 6.87
C GLU A 90 0.48 -12.03 6.04
N PHE A 91 0.63 -12.03 4.72
CA PHE A 91 -0.22 -11.30 3.78
C PHE A 91 -1.43 -12.13 3.33
N HIS A 92 -2.45 -11.46 2.79
CA HIS A 92 -3.76 -12.06 2.54
C HIS A 92 -4.11 -12.05 1.05
N SER A 93 -4.80 -13.08 0.59
CA SER A 93 -5.32 -13.13 -0.78
C SER A 93 -6.35 -12.03 -1.03
N ILE A 94 -6.20 -11.32 -2.16
CA ILE A 94 -7.14 -10.32 -2.63
C ILE A 94 -8.24 -10.89 -3.52
N MET A 95 -8.29 -12.20 -3.75
CA MET A 95 -9.31 -12.82 -4.60
C MET A 95 -10.76 -12.54 -4.16
N PRO A 96 -11.07 -12.48 -2.85
CA PRO A 96 -12.42 -12.07 -2.41
C PRO A 96 -12.81 -10.66 -2.87
N LEU A 97 -11.86 -9.71 -2.91
CA LEU A 97 -12.08 -8.36 -3.44
C LEU A 97 -12.27 -8.40 -4.95
N LEU A 98 -11.36 -9.07 -5.68
CA LEU A 98 -11.37 -9.13 -7.14
C LEU A 98 -12.64 -9.81 -7.70
N ARG A 99 -13.19 -10.78 -6.96
CA ARG A 99 -14.46 -11.46 -7.29
C ARG A 99 -15.70 -10.72 -6.80
N GLY A 100 -15.54 -9.56 -6.15
CA GLY A 100 -16.67 -8.80 -5.59
C GLY A 100 -17.38 -9.47 -4.40
N LYS A 101 -16.76 -10.47 -3.78
CA LYS A 101 -17.31 -11.20 -2.62
C LYS A 101 -17.04 -10.47 -1.30
N ALA A 102 -16.09 -9.55 -1.29
CA ALA A 102 -15.76 -8.70 -0.16
C ALA A 102 -15.69 -7.23 -0.59
N LYS A 103 -16.06 -6.32 0.32
CA LYS A 103 -15.93 -4.87 0.14
C LYS A 103 -14.78 -4.28 0.97
N LYS A 104 -14.26 -5.05 1.92
CA LYS A 104 -13.13 -4.69 2.78
C LYS A 104 -12.08 -5.79 2.72
N HIS A 105 -10.83 -5.41 2.89
CA HIS A 105 -9.72 -6.35 3.04
C HIS A 105 -9.40 -6.57 4.53
N ALA A 106 -8.38 -7.40 4.80
CA ALA A 106 -7.92 -7.72 6.16
C ALA A 106 -7.34 -6.50 6.91
N TYR A 107 -6.93 -5.46 6.16
CA TYR A 107 -6.24 -4.30 6.74
C TYR A 107 -7.21 -3.13 6.97
N ASP A 108 -7.18 -2.59 8.18
CA ASP A 108 -7.83 -1.31 8.54
C ASP A 108 -6.90 -0.12 8.30
N ALA A 109 -5.59 -0.37 8.25
CA ALA A 109 -4.56 0.62 7.99
C ALA A 109 -3.38 -0.01 7.24
N ILE A 110 -2.65 0.82 6.49
CA ILE A 110 -1.45 0.42 5.76
C ILE A 110 -0.21 0.99 6.47
N TYR A 111 0.69 0.09 6.83
CA TYR A 111 1.98 0.42 7.43
C TYR A 111 3.05 0.63 6.35
N GLY A 112 3.93 1.59 6.55
CA GLY A 112 5.10 1.81 5.71
C GLY A 112 6.36 2.05 6.54
N ALA A 113 7.49 1.49 6.10
CA ALA A 113 8.79 1.67 6.72
C ALA A 113 9.87 1.86 5.65
N TYR A 114 10.81 2.76 5.91
CA TYR A 114 12.02 2.91 5.13
C TYR A 114 13.23 3.04 6.06
N LEU A 115 14.06 2.01 6.12
CA LEU A 115 15.20 1.90 7.05
C LEU A 115 14.78 2.35 8.47
N ASP A 116 15.66 3.06 9.18
CA ASP A 116 15.33 3.72 10.45
C ASP A 116 14.88 5.18 10.27
N ALA A 117 14.78 5.62 8.99
CA ALA A 117 14.57 7.02 8.63
C ALA A 117 13.10 7.45 8.63
N GLN A 118 12.18 6.54 8.24
CA GLN A 118 10.77 6.90 8.07
C GLN A 118 9.84 5.78 8.51
N ARG A 119 8.70 6.16 9.10
CA ARG A 119 7.54 5.29 9.36
C ARG A 119 6.27 6.00 8.91
N SER A 120 5.34 5.24 8.38
CA SER A 120 4.04 5.82 8.01
C SER A 120 2.89 4.89 8.34
N VAL A 121 1.73 5.49 8.51
CA VAL A 121 0.44 4.81 8.55
C VAL A 121 -0.55 5.55 7.67
N THR A 122 -1.28 4.79 6.87
CA THR A 122 -2.40 5.29 6.07
C THR A 122 -3.69 4.65 6.56
N MET A 123 -4.64 5.46 7.00
CA MET A 123 -5.93 5.01 7.52
C MET A 123 -6.98 6.09 7.27
N ASP A 124 -8.20 5.70 6.90
CA ASP A 124 -9.34 6.59 6.67
C ASP A 124 -9.04 7.77 5.74
N GLY A 125 -8.23 7.54 4.70
CA GLY A 125 -7.85 8.54 3.71
C GLY A 125 -6.79 9.54 4.19
N TYR A 126 -6.20 9.33 5.36
CA TYR A 126 -5.09 10.15 5.86
C TYR A 126 -3.81 9.34 5.98
N LYS A 127 -2.69 9.98 5.64
CA LYS A 127 -1.36 9.42 5.82
C LYS A 127 -0.55 10.27 6.79
N LEU A 128 -0.07 9.64 7.85
CA LEU A 128 0.92 10.19 8.78
C LEU A 128 2.29 9.61 8.43
N ILE A 129 3.28 10.48 8.18
CA ILE A 129 4.68 10.10 7.97
C ILE A 129 5.51 10.68 9.11
N LEU A 130 6.30 9.84 9.75
CA LEU A 130 7.21 10.21 10.85
C LEU A 130 8.66 10.05 10.41
N TYR A 131 9.49 11.01 10.80
CA TYR A 131 10.94 11.04 10.60
C TYR A 131 11.62 11.02 11.98
N PRO A 132 11.92 9.84 12.58
CA PRO A 132 12.36 9.72 13.95
C PRO A 132 13.61 10.54 14.28
N SER A 133 14.65 10.42 13.46
CA SER A 133 15.92 11.15 13.67
C SER A 133 15.80 12.66 13.58
N LEU A 134 14.77 13.16 12.89
CA LEU A 134 14.50 14.60 12.73
C LEU A 134 13.42 15.10 13.68
N GLN A 135 12.77 14.20 14.42
CA GLN A 135 11.58 14.49 15.23
C GLN A 135 10.50 15.28 14.44
N LYS A 136 10.37 14.97 13.16
CA LYS A 136 9.41 15.63 12.25
C LYS A 136 8.26 14.69 11.90
N LYS A 137 7.09 15.27 11.77
CA LYS A 137 5.87 14.59 11.31
C LYS A 137 5.30 15.33 10.10
N ARG A 138 4.61 14.59 9.22
CA ARG A 138 3.82 15.09 8.11
C ARG A 138 2.47 14.41 8.12
N LEU A 139 1.42 15.14 7.81
CA LEU A 139 0.06 14.60 7.70
C LEU A 139 -0.58 15.06 6.39
N TYR A 140 -1.12 14.13 5.64
CA TYR A 140 -1.80 14.41 4.37
C TYR A 140 -3.19 13.78 4.32
N ASN A 141 -4.14 14.49 3.70
CA ASN A 141 -5.40 13.90 3.27
C ASN A 141 -5.24 13.41 1.84
N ILE A 142 -4.93 12.14 1.65
CA ILE A 142 -4.62 11.57 0.32
C ILE A 142 -5.83 11.40 -0.60
N ILE A 143 -7.05 11.62 -0.08
CA ILE A 143 -8.27 11.64 -0.91
C ILE A 143 -8.42 12.99 -1.60
N GLU A 144 -8.30 14.08 -0.85
CA GLU A 144 -8.47 15.45 -1.37
C GLU A 144 -7.16 16.00 -1.98
N ASP A 145 -6.03 15.51 -1.49
CA ASP A 145 -4.68 15.90 -1.91
C ASP A 145 -3.83 14.66 -2.23
N PRO A 146 -4.11 13.94 -3.32
CA PRO A 146 -3.39 12.72 -3.69
C PRO A 146 -1.93 12.95 -4.05
N LEU A 147 -1.51 14.19 -4.22
CA LEU A 147 -0.13 14.58 -4.47
C LEU A 147 0.62 14.99 -3.19
N GLU A 148 -0.04 14.95 -2.04
CA GLU A 148 0.54 15.25 -0.72
C GLU A 148 1.22 16.64 -0.64
N MET A 149 0.63 17.64 -1.30
CA MET A 149 1.20 18.99 -1.39
C MET A 149 0.90 19.85 -0.15
N LYS A 150 -0.20 19.55 0.57
CA LYS A 150 -0.64 20.31 1.73
C LYS A 150 -0.40 19.52 3.03
N ASP A 151 0.69 19.85 3.71
CA ASP A 151 0.97 19.27 5.02
C ASP A 151 0.04 19.83 6.11
N LEU A 152 -0.69 18.95 6.76
CA LEU A 152 -1.66 19.26 7.82
C LEU A 152 -1.10 19.01 9.23
N ALA A 153 0.17 18.61 9.37
CA ALA A 153 0.75 18.18 10.65
C ALA A 153 0.80 19.28 11.72
N HIS A 154 0.69 20.55 11.32
CA HIS A 154 0.72 21.71 12.20
C HIS A 154 -0.66 22.39 12.39
N ASP A 155 -1.72 21.84 11.80
CA ASP A 155 -3.08 22.32 12.03
C ASP A 155 -3.61 21.77 13.37
N PRO A 156 -3.93 22.63 14.37
CA PRO A 156 -4.45 22.18 15.68
C PRO A 156 -5.72 21.33 15.57
N LYS A 157 -6.50 21.51 14.52
CA LYS A 157 -7.72 20.70 14.29
C LYS A 157 -7.41 19.24 13.99
N GLN A 158 -6.17 18.91 13.63
CA GLN A 158 -5.74 17.55 13.29
C GLN A 158 -5.08 16.80 14.45
N GLU A 159 -4.88 17.42 15.61
CA GLU A 159 -4.20 16.78 16.75
C GLU A 159 -4.82 15.43 17.15
N LYS A 160 -6.14 15.37 17.27
CA LYS A 160 -6.86 14.12 17.60
C LYS A 160 -6.64 13.04 16.53
N ARG A 161 -6.59 13.44 15.25
CA ARG A 161 -6.34 12.53 14.14
C ARG A 161 -4.91 12.01 14.16
N ILE A 162 -3.95 12.90 14.37
CA ILE A 162 -2.54 12.54 14.50
C ILE A 162 -2.36 11.53 15.64
N ALA A 163 -2.94 11.78 16.81
CA ALA A 163 -2.88 10.86 17.95
C ALA A 163 -3.51 9.49 17.63
N THR A 164 -4.61 9.46 16.89
CA THR A 164 -5.27 8.21 16.47
C THR A 164 -4.38 7.43 15.49
N LEU A 165 -3.86 8.09 14.47
CA LEU A 165 -2.95 7.49 13.48
C LEU A 165 -1.67 7.00 14.13
N TYR A 166 -1.08 7.78 15.04
CA TYR A 166 0.11 7.42 15.77
C TYR A 166 -0.09 6.17 16.63
N ARG A 167 -1.21 6.09 17.37
CA ARG A 167 -1.56 4.89 18.14
C ARG A 167 -1.61 3.65 17.25
N ARG A 168 -2.32 3.75 16.11
CA ARG A 168 -2.42 2.63 15.17
C ARG A 168 -1.05 2.27 14.57
N LEU A 169 -0.21 3.27 14.30
CA LEU A 169 1.16 3.04 13.82
C LEU A 169 2.00 2.24 14.85
N ILE A 170 1.90 2.57 16.14
CA ILE A 170 2.59 1.83 17.21
C ILE A 170 2.10 0.37 17.32
N GLU A 171 0.80 0.13 17.10
CA GLU A 171 0.25 -1.22 17.06
C GLU A 171 0.81 -2.00 15.86
N LEU A 172 0.78 -1.40 14.67
CA LEU A 172 1.33 -1.99 13.44
C LEU A 172 2.83 -2.27 13.54
N GLN A 173 3.60 -1.39 14.20
CA GLN A 173 5.02 -1.67 14.44
C GLN A 173 5.24 -2.98 15.22
N LYS A 174 4.40 -3.25 16.21
CA LYS A 174 4.48 -4.50 16.98
C LYS A 174 4.09 -5.71 16.11
N GLU A 175 3.04 -5.56 15.31
CA GLU A 175 2.57 -6.59 14.38
C GLU A 175 3.67 -6.93 13.35
N MET A 176 4.43 -5.92 12.89
CA MET A 176 5.51 -6.04 11.90
C MET A 176 6.89 -6.29 12.50
N ASP A 177 6.97 -6.54 13.82
CA ASP A 177 8.24 -6.75 14.56
C ASP A 177 9.30 -5.65 14.34
N ASP A 178 8.84 -4.41 14.07
CA ASP A 178 9.70 -3.24 13.86
C ASP A 178 10.27 -2.71 15.19
N LYS A 179 11.57 -2.46 15.21
CA LYS A 179 12.34 -2.12 16.42
C LYS A 179 12.62 -0.63 16.61
N VAL A 180 12.19 0.22 15.67
CA VAL A 180 12.40 1.67 15.80
C VAL A 180 11.54 2.23 16.93
N ASP A 181 12.18 2.89 17.90
CA ASP A 181 11.47 3.46 19.04
C ASP A 181 10.86 4.84 18.70
N LEU A 182 9.62 4.79 18.22
CA LEU A 182 8.87 6.02 17.92
C LEU A 182 8.41 6.75 19.18
N LYS A 183 8.27 6.07 20.34
CA LYS A 183 7.81 6.73 21.56
C LYS A 183 8.89 7.64 22.15
N VAL A 184 10.16 7.25 22.00
CA VAL A 184 11.29 8.11 22.38
C VAL A 184 11.40 9.29 21.41
N ALA A 185 11.20 9.07 20.11
CA ALA A 185 11.29 10.13 19.11
C ALA A 185 10.12 11.13 19.21
N PHE A 186 8.91 10.68 19.59
CA PHE A 186 7.69 11.47 19.64
C PHE A 186 6.94 11.29 20.96
N PRO A 187 7.49 11.75 22.08
CA PRO A 187 6.89 11.54 23.41
C PRO A 187 5.59 12.33 23.63
N ASN A 188 5.30 13.33 22.79
CA ASN A 188 4.17 14.24 22.92
C ASN A 188 3.07 14.05 21.86
N ILE A 189 3.03 12.89 21.20
CA ILE A 189 1.94 12.54 20.29
C ILE A 189 0.94 11.61 20.98
#